data_9231803e1e5d7aa13167c78a72981649
#
_entry.id   9231803e1e5d7aa13167c78a72981649
#
_cell.length_a   1.000
_cell.length_b   1.000
_cell.length_c   1.000
_cell.angle_alpha   90.00
_cell.angle_beta   90.00
_cell.angle_gamma   90.00
#
_symmetry.space_group_name_H-M   'P 1'
#
loop_
_entity.id
_entity.type
_entity.pdbx_description
1 polymer ?
#
loop_
_entity_poly.entity_id
_entity_poly.type
_entity_poly.pdbx_seq_one_letter_code
_entity_poly.pdbx_strand_id
1 'polypeptide(L)'
;MKTLFVRAIKKLEFDNAKLKELVEILPKEIHITYSVQYYNLAKHVKDEVEKAGIKVHKFLQIIGCRALKAEELPILHIGSGKFHATNPNLFMISKNITLFDGYSINKVGTKYIEQAEKQRKAKLSRFFAANSVGLLVSNKPGQHDMKKAINFANSNNSPDRKLYLFLCNNINPKEFENFSIDFWVNTACPRIEEDSSEIISLDRITRMKESQQ
;
A
#
# COMPACT_ATOMS: atom_id res chain seq x y z
N MET A 1 23.73 -10.26 9.00
CA MET A 1 23.61 -10.80 7.63
C MET A 1 23.47 -9.62 6.66
N LYS A 2 24.26 -9.57 5.59
CA LYS A 2 24.12 -8.52 4.56
C LYS A 2 23.10 -8.98 3.54
N THR A 3 22.08 -8.16 3.24
CA THR A 3 21.04 -8.46 2.26
C THR A 3 21.23 -7.60 1.02
N LEU A 4 21.24 -8.23 -0.16
CA LEU A 4 21.32 -7.55 -1.46
C LEU A 4 19.94 -7.59 -2.11
N PHE A 5 19.42 -6.43 -2.50
CA PHE A 5 18.19 -6.30 -3.28
C PHE A 5 18.51 -6.07 -4.75
N VAL A 6 18.12 -7.01 -5.60
CA VAL A 6 18.33 -6.92 -7.06
C VAL A 6 17.01 -6.55 -7.73
N ARG A 7 17.07 -5.55 -8.64
CA ARG A 7 15.89 -5.12 -9.40
C ARG A 7 15.55 -6.13 -10.49
N ALA A 8 14.38 -6.75 -10.42
CA ALA A 8 13.84 -7.59 -11.48
C ALA A 8 13.05 -6.71 -12.47
N ILE A 9 13.65 -6.30 -13.57
CA ILE A 9 13.04 -5.42 -14.57
C ILE A 9 12.62 -6.28 -15.77
N LYS A 10 11.37 -6.12 -16.25
CA LYS A 10 10.86 -6.73 -17.46
C LYS A 10 11.43 -6.05 -18.71
N LYS A 11 11.52 -6.80 -19.82
CA LYS A 11 11.73 -6.21 -21.14
C LYS A 11 10.61 -5.22 -21.45
N LEU A 12 10.94 -4.20 -22.24
CA LEU A 12 9.97 -3.23 -22.72
C LEU A 12 9.14 -3.87 -23.83
N GLU A 13 7.91 -4.21 -23.51
CA GLU A 13 6.92 -4.77 -24.45
C GLU A 13 5.59 -4.10 -24.17
N PHE A 14 4.92 -3.59 -25.22
CA PHE A 14 3.63 -2.93 -25.10
C PHE A 14 2.93 -2.81 -26.46
N ASP A 15 1.63 -2.56 -26.44
CA ASP A 15 0.81 -2.24 -27.62
C ASP A 15 0.80 -0.73 -27.84
N ASN A 16 1.33 -0.29 -28.99
CA ASN A 16 1.37 1.12 -29.40
C ASN A 16 -0.02 1.74 -29.54
N ALA A 17 -1.02 0.97 -29.99
CA ALA A 17 -2.38 1.49 -30.13
C ALA A 17 -2.98 1.76 -28.74
N LYS A 18 -2.74 0.85 -27.77
CA LYS A 18 -3.16 1.04 -26.38
C LYS A 18 -2.44 2.19 -25.68
N LEU A 19 -1.17 2.44 -26.01
CA LEU A 19 -0.47 3.60 -25.47
C LEU A 19 -1.05 4.91 -26.00
N LYS A 20 -1.41 5.00 -27.28
CA LYS A 20 -2.08 6.18 -27.86
C LYS A 20 -3.45 6.41 -27.21
N GLU A 21 -4.27 5.36 -27.11
CA GLU A 21 -5.57 5.41 -26.42
C GLU A 21 -5.41 5.90 -24.96
N LEU A 22 -4.37 5.42 -24.25
CA LEU A 22 -4.07 5.86 -22.90
C LEU A 22 -3.81 7.37 -22.83
N VAL A 23 -2.95 7.89 -23.71
CA VAL A 23 -2.59 9.31 -23.75
C VAL A 23 -3.81 10.20 -24.00
N GLU A 24 -4.73 9.79 -24.89
CA GLU A 24 -5.96 10.54 -25.21
C GLU A 24 -6.94 10.66 -24.02
N ILE A 25 -6.99 9.65 -23.15
CA ILE A 25 -7.95 9.63 -22.03
C ILE A 25 -7.39 10.22 -20.72
N LEU A 26 -6.08 10.50 -20.66
CA LEU A 26 -5.45 11.02 -19.45
C LEU A 26 -5.75 12.51 -19.25
N PRO A 27 -5.93 12.96 -18.01
CA PRO A 27 -6.05 14.38 -17.69
C PRO A 27 -4.72 15.12 -17.90
N LYS A 28 -4.79 16.47 -17.96
CA LYS A 28 -3.62 17.33 -18.24
C LYS A 28 -2.53 17.28 -17.19
N GLU A 29 -2.86 16.90 -15.96
CA GLU A 29 -1.92 16.81 -14.84
C GLU A 29 -2.12 15.49 -14.12
N ILE A 30 -1.04 14.74 -13.88
CA ILE A 30 -1.09 13.41 -13.26
C ILE A 30 0.13 13.13 -12.39
N HIS A 31 -0.02 12.13 -11.52
CA HIS A 31 1.11 11.38 -10.96
C HIS A 31 1.28 10.07 -11.72
N ILE A 32 2.52 9.70 -12.02
CA ILE A 32 2.85 8.36 -12.52
C ILE A 32 3.47 7.56 -11.38
N THR A 33 2.91 6.38 -11.15
CA THR A 33 3.44 5.41 -10.20
C THR A 33 3.69 4.08 -10.92
N TYR A 34 4.69 3.32 -10.48
CA TYR A 34 5.01 2.05 -11.14
C TYR A 34 5.56 1.00 -10.18
N SER A 35 5.35 -0.27 -10.51
CA SER A 35 6.05 -1.38 -9.88
C SER A 35 7.44 -1.57 -10.51
N VAL A 36 8.43 -2.00 -9.72
CA VAL A 36 9.83 -2.10 -10.17
C VAL A 36 10.02 -2.84 -11.50
N GLN A 37 9.22 -3.89 -11.71
CA GLN A 37 9.26 -4.70 -12.93
C GLN A 37 8.93 -3.92 -14.20
N TYR A 38 8.11 -2.88 -14.07
CA TYR A 38 7.60 -2.07 -15.19
C TYR A 38 8.34 -0.75 -15.36
N TYR A 39 9.53 -0.59 -14.75
CA TYR A 39 10.29 0.66 -14.82
C TYR A 39 10.53 1.16 -16.24
N ASN A 40 10.96 0.27 -17.17
CA ASN A 40 11.23 0.65 -18.56
C ASN A 40 9.96 1.12 -19.27
N LEU A 41 8.83 0.42 -19.07
CA LEU A 41 7.55 0.84 -19.63
C LEU A 41 7.10 2.17 -19.04
N ALA A 42 7.22 2.33 -17.72
CA ALA A 42 6.83 3.55 -17.02
C ALA A 42 7.63 4.77 -17.51
N LYS A 43 8.93 4.60 -17.75
CA LYS A 43 9.77 5.65 -18.31
C LYS A 43 9.31 6.02 -19.72
N HIS A 44 9.09 5.03 -20.59
CA HIS A 44 8.61 5.26 -21.95
C HIS A 44 7.24 5.94 -21.96
N VAL A 45 6.28 5.47 -21.15
CA VAL A 45 4.96 6.11 -21.01
C VAL A 45 5.08 7.55 -20.53
N LYS A 46 5.95 7.82 -19.55
CA LYS A 46 6.21 9.18 -19.08
C LYS A 46 6.65 10.09 -20.21
N ASP A 47 7.63 9.65 -21.00
CA ASP A 47 8.15 10.43 -22.13
C ASP A 47 7.05 10.73 -23.17
N GLU A 48 6.17 9.77 -23.48
CA GLU A 48 5.06 9.93 -24.43
C GLU A 48 3.95 10.86 -23.89
N VAL A 49 3.56 10.75 -22.63
CA VAL A 49 2.55 11.64 -22.03
C VAL A 49 3.06 13.08 -21.91
N GLU A 50 4.34 13.28 -21.60
CA GLU A 50 4.95 14.62 -21.56
C GLU A 50 5.06 15.25 -22.96
N LYS A 51 5.38 14.47 -24.01
CA LYS A 51 5.33 14.93 -25.42
C LYS A 51 3.92 15.35 -25.85
N ALA A 52 2.90 14.71 -25.31
CA ALA A 52 1.50 15.07 -25.56
C ALA A 52 1.02 16.27 -24.73
N GLY A 53 1.90 16.92 -23.96
CA GLY A 53 1.58 18.11 -23.17
C GLY A 53 0.92 17.79 -21.82
N ILE A 54 0.97 16.56 -21.35
CA ILE A 54 0.46 16.16 -20.03
C ILE A 54 1.58 16.36 -18.99
N LYS A 55 1.29 17.12 -17.93
CA LYS A 55 2.26 17.43 -16.88
C LYS A 55 2.34 16.28 -15.86
N VAL A 56 3.53 15.71 -15.69
CA VAL A 56 3.81 14.68 -14.71
C VAL A 56 4.42 15.31 -13.45
N HIS A 57 3.63 15.42 -12.38
CA HIS A 57 4.10 16.03 -11.11
C HIS A 57 5.03 15.12 -10.32
N LYS A 58 4.74 13.81 -10.26
CA LYS A 58 5.60 12.83 -9.59
C LYS A 58 5.72 11.57 -10.43
N PHE A 59 6.94 11.02 -10.43
CA PHE A 59 7.27 9.74 -11.05
C PHE A 59 7.89 8.83 -9.98
N LEU A 60 7.11 7.89 -9.44
CA LEU A 60 7.46 7.18 -8.22
C LEU A 60 7.31 5.67 -8.35
N GLN A 61 8.36 4.95 -7.91
CA GLN A 61 8.25 3.52 -7.70
C GLN A 61 7.40 3.24 -6.45
N ILE A 62 6.35 2.43 -6.61
CA ILE A 62 5.56 1.95 -5.48
C ILE A 62 6.19 0.71 -4.90
N ILE A 63 6.44 0.79 -3.61
CA ILE A 63 6.69 -0.36 -2.75
C ILE A 63 5.48 -0.40 -1.81
N GLY A 64 4.80 -1.56 -1.71
CA GLY A 64 3.51 -1.69 -0.99
C GLY A 64 3.48 -1.15 0.44
N CYS A 65 4.64 -0.96 1.06
CA CYS A 65 4.81 -0.48 2.43
C CYS A 65 5.13 1.03 2.54
N ARG A 66 5.36 1.75 1.44
CA ARG A 66 5.76 3.15 1.51
C ARG A 66 4.57 4.08 1.31
N ALA A 67 4.37 4.99 2.28
CA ALA A 67 3.44 6.10 2.12
C ALA A 67 3.91 7.05 1.02
N LEU A 68 3.01 7.43 0.15
CA LEU A 68 3.23 8.50 -0.80
C LEU A 68 2.68 9.78 -0.18
N LYS A 69 3.52 10.81 -0.09
CA LYS A 69 3.07 12.18 0.16
C LYS A 69 2.96 12.87 -1.20
N ALA A 70 1.75 13.14 -1.65
CA ALA A 70 1.48 13.81 -2.92
C ALA A 70 0.20 14.63 -2.81
N GLU A 71 0.09 15.64 -3.67
CA GLU A 71 -1.14 16.40 -3.90
C GLU A 71 -2.23 15.50 -4.47
N GLU A 72 -3.49 15.88 -4.29
CA GLU A 72 -4.63 15.13 -4.84
C GLU A 72 -4.72 15.34 -6.35
N LEU A 73 -4.04 14.50 -7.12
CA LEU A 73 -4.08 14.47 -8.57
C LEU A 73 -4.39 13.06 -9.07
N PRO A 74 -4.95 12.91 -10.29
CA PRO A 74 -5.15 11.61 -10.91
C PRO A 74 -3.85 10.81 -10.99
N ILE A 75 -3.95 9.51 -10.76
CA ILE A 75 -2.80 8.60 -10.75
C ILE A 75 -2.87 7.67 -11.96
N LEU A 76 -1.79 7.63 -12.74
CA LEU A 76 -1.51 6.56 -13.67
C LEU A 76 -0.56 5.56 -13.02
N HIS A 77 -1.03 4.35 -12.77
CA HIS A 77 -0.18 3.27 -12.26
C HIS A 77 0.25 2.33 -13.38
N ILE A 78 1.56 2.16 -13.54
CA ILE A 78 2.16 1.24 -14.53
C ILE A 78 2.57 -0.05 -13.82
N GLY A 79 1.84 -1.12 -14.14
CA GLY A 79 2.06 -2.42 -13.51
C GLY A 79 0.99 -3.44 -13.85
N SER A 80 1.25 -4.72 -13.59
CA SER A 80 0.26 -5.79 -13.77
C SER A 80 -0.48 -6.10 -12.49
N GLY A 81 -1.75 -6.43 -12.67
CA GLY A 81 -2.63 -6.93 -11.61
C GLY A 81 -3.19 -5.83 -10.71
N LYS A 82 -4.29 -6.16 -10.06
CA LYS A 82 -5.02 -5.24 -9.17
C LYS A 82 -4.25 -4.90 -7.88
N PHE A 83 -3.29 -5.74 -7.49
CA PHE A 83 -2.62 -5.65 -6.19
C PHE A 83 -1.91 -4.31 -5.91
N HIS A 84 -1.10 -3.82 -6.86
CA HIS A 84 -0.41 -2.54 -6.66
C HIS A 84 -1.36 -1.35 -6.84
N ALA A 85 -2.37 -1.53 -7.66
CA ALA A 85 -3.39 -0.54 -7.94
C ALA A 85 -4.39 -0.34 -6.80
N THR A 86 -4.64 -1.40 -6.06
CA THR A 86 -5.51 -1.40 -4.88
C THR A 86 -4.75 -1.09 -3.60
N ASN A 87 -3.49 -0.66 -3.73
CA ASN A 87 -2.71 -0.21 -2.59
C ASN A 87 -3.43 0.95 -1.89
N PRO A 88 -3.86 0.77 -0.64
CA PRO A 88 -4.55 1.82 0.10
C PRO A 88 -3.80 3.15 0.17
N ASN A 89 -2.47 3.11 0.04
CA ASN A 89 -1.66 4.33 -0.01
C ASN A 89 -1.92 5.17 -1.27
N LEU A 90 -2.37 4.57 -2.39
CA LEU A 90 -2.79 5.30 -3.58
C LEU A 90 -4.16 5.90 -3.41
N PHE A 91 -5.11 5.17 -2.80
CA PHE A 91 -6.47 5.67 -2.54
C PHE A 91 -6.51 6.87 -1.60
N MET A 92 -5.50 7.01 -0.74
CA MET A 92 -5.37 8.17 0.14
C MET A 92 -4.95 9.43 -0.64
N ILE A 93 -4.35 9.28 -1.83
CA ILE A 93 -3.90 10.39 -2.67
C ILE A 93 -4.99 10.75 -3.68
N SER A 94 -5.58 9.74 -4.33
CA SER A 94 -6.56 9.98 -5.39
C SER A 94 -7.55 8.84 -5.50
N LYS A 95 -8.81 9.20 -5.80
CA LYS A 95 -9.85 8.24 -6.18
C LYS A 95 -9.88 7.98 -7.70
N ASN A 96 -9.14 8.76 -8.48
CA ASN A 96 -9.02 8.61 -9.92
C ASN A 96 -7.71 7.89 -10.26
N ILE A 97 -7.77 6.56 -10.35
CA ILE A 97 -6.60 5.72 -10.63
C ILE A 97 -6.83 4.96 -11.92
N THR A 98 -5.95 5.20 -12.90
CA THR A 98 -5.86 4.46 -14.15
C THR A 98 -4.70 3.48 -14.09
N LEU A 99 -4.90 2.26 -14.55
CA LEU A 99 -3.93 1.18 -14.61
C LEU A 99 -3.53 0.91 -16.03
N PHE A 100 -2.23 0.72 -16.27
CA PHE A 100 -1.69 0.32 -17.56
C PHE A 100 -0.59 -0.72 -17.38
N ASP A 101 -0.69 -1.84 -18.07
CA ASP A 101 0.31 -2.92 -18.01
C ASP A 101 1.08 -3.09 -19.34
N GLY A 102 0.84 -2.21 -20.27
CA GLY A 102 1.37 -2.24 -21.64
C GLY A 102 0.36 -2.74 -22.68
N TYR A 103 -0.68 -3.45 -22.29
CA TYR A 103 -1.65 -4.07 -23.18
C TYR A 103 -3.10 -3.75 -22.84
N SER A 104 -3.37 -3.36 -21.63
CA SER A 104 -4.71 -3.06 -21.15
C SER A 104 -4.75 -1.77 -20.33
N ILE A 105 -5.85 -1.03 -20.46
CA ILE A 105 -6.17 0.16 -19.71
C ILE A 105 -7.37 -0.16 -18.82
N ASN A 106 -7.21 0.00 -17.53
CA ASN A 106 -8.26 -0.26 -16.56
C ASN A 106 -8.39 0.91 -15.59
N LYS A 107 -9.61 1.26 -15.18
CA LYS A 107 -9.86 2.21 -14.11
C LYS A 107 -10.22 1.47 -12.83
N VAL A 108 -9.71 1.95 -11.70
CA VAL A 108 -10.13 1.42 -10.41
C VAL A 108 -11.53 1.95 -10.12
N GLY A 109 -12.48 1.04 -9.98
CA GLY A 109 -13.88 1.43 -9.76
C GLY A 109 -14.10 2.08 -8.39
N THR A 110 -14.92 3.13 -8.34
CA THR A 110 -15.26 3.86 -7.11
C THR A 110 -15.85 2.95 -6.03
N LYS A 111 -16.71 2.00 -6.41
CA LYS A 111 -17.27 1.00 -5.48
C LYS A 111 -16.18 0.19 -4.75
N TYR A 112 -15.11 -0.16 -5.44
CA TYR A 112 -13.99 -0.88 -4.83
C TYR A 112 -13.27 0.00 -3.79
N ILE A 113 -13.03 1.26 -4.12
CA ILE A 113 -12.39 2.23 -3.21
C ILE A 113 -13.25 2.44 -1.95
N GLU A 114 -14.56 2.65 -2.13
CA GLU A 114 -15.52 2.81 -1.02
C GLU A 114 -15.57 1.58 -0.12
N GLN A 115 -15.57 0.38 -0.71
CA GLN A 115 -15.53 -0.87 0.04
C GLN A 115 -14.24 -1.02 0.84
N ALA A 116 -13.09 -0.71 0.25
CA ALA A 116 -11.79 -0.73 0.91
C ALA A 116 -11.73 0.29 2.07
N GLU A 117 -12.29 1.49 1.88
CA GLU A 117 -12.39 2.51 2.95
C GLU A 117 -13.31 2.04 4.08
N LYS A 118 -14.45 1.43 3.76
CA LYS A 118 -15.39 0.87 4.76
C LYS A 118 -14.72 -0.23 5.60
N GLN A 119 -14.03 -1.15 4.94
CA GLN A 119 -13.28 -2.21 5.63
C GLN A 119 -12.19 -1.63 6.54
N ARG A 120 -11.47 -0.62 6.06
CA ARG A 120 -10.46 0.07 6.85
C ARG A 120 -11.04 0.72 8.10
N LYS A 121 -12.16 1.45 7.97
CA LYS A 121 -12.85 2.08 9.11
C LYS A 121 -13.30 1.03 10.13
N ALA A 122 -13.86 -0.09 9.65
CA ALA A 122 -14.27 -1.19 10.52
C ALA A 122 -13.10 -1.79 11.31
N LYS A 123 -11.95 -2.03 10.65
CA LYS A 123 -10.72 -2.51 11.32
C LYS A 123 -10.21 -1.53 12.38
N LEU A 124 -10.21 -0.24 12.08
CA LEU A 124 -9.83 0.79 13.05
C LEU A 124 -10.76 0.80 14.26
N SER A 125 -12.08 0.74 14.04
CA SER A 125 -13.06 0.65 15.15
C SER A 125 -12.82 -0.56 16.02
N ARG A 126 -12.58 -1.74 15.43
CA ARG A 126 -12.24 -2.97 16.19
C ARG A 126 -10.93 -2.83 16.95
N PHE A 127 -9.90 -2.24 16.34
CA PHE A 127 -8.63 -1.97 17.03
C PHE A 127 -8.83 -1.08 18.26
N PHE A 128 -9.63 0.00 18.15
CA PHE A 128 -9.87 0.90 19.28
C PHE A 128 -10.74 0.28 20.38
N ALA A 129 -11.63 -0.64 20.04
CA ALA A 129 -12.46 -1.37 21.00
C ALA A 129 -11.76 -2.56 21.66
N ALA A 130 -10.60 -2.99 21.16
CA ALA A 130 -9.87 -4.15 21.67
C ALA A 130 -9.18 -3.86 23.01
N ASN A 131 -9.33 -4.75 24.00
CA ASN A 131 -8.66 -4.69 25.27
C ASN A 131 -7.33 -5.47 25.29
N SER A 132 -7.23 -6.54 24.49
CA SER A 132 -6.01 -7.29 24.27
C SER A 132 -5.56 -7.19 22.81
N VAL A 133 -4.37 -6.63 22.57
CA VAL A 133 -3.86 -6.39 21.22
C VAL A 133 -2.52 -7.09 21.04
N GLY A 134 -2.42 -7.92 20.00
CA GLY A 134 -1.17 -8.56 19.60
C GLY A 134 -0.42 -7.74 18.55
N LEU A 135 0.84 -7.41 18.82
CA LEU A 135 1.74 -6.74 17.87
C LEU A 135 2.61 -7.80 17.17
N LEU A 136 2.37 -8.03 15.88
CA LEU A 136 3.09 -9.01 15.07
C LEU A 136 4.35 -8.37 14.48
N VAL A 137 5.52 -8.83 14.90
CA VAL A 137 6.83 -8.36 14.44
C VAL A 137 7.52 -9.48 13.65
N SER A 138 7.89 -9.19 12.40
CA SER A 138 8.59 -10.16 11.56
C SER A 138 10.11 -10.09 11.76
N ASN A 139 10.77 -11.26 11.77
CA ASN A 139 12.24 -11.36 11.75
C ASN A 139 12.83 -11.22 10.34
N LYS A 140 12.00 -11.10 9.28
CA LYS A 140 12.49 -11.02 7.91
C LYS A 140 13.25 -9.73 7.65
N PRO A 141 14.40 -9.78 6.94
CA PRO A 141 15.12 -8.60 6.52
C PRO A 141 14.23 -7.60 5.79
N GLY A 142 14.32 -6.32 6.17
CA GLY A 142 13.50 -5.23 5.59
C GLY A 142 12.07 -5.15 6.10
N GLN A 143 11.62 -6.09 6.97
CA GLN A 143 10.31 -6.09 7.60
C GLN A 143 10.38 -6.06 9.13
N HIS A 144 11.58 -6.15 9.69
CA HIS A 144 11.82 -6.15 11.13
C HIS A 144 11.87 -4.73 11.67
N ASP A 145 10.91 -4.35 12.50
CA ASP A 145 10.88 -3.05 13.18
C ASP A 145 10.43 -3.19 14.65
N MET A 146 11.29 -3.85 15.43
CA MET A 146 11.06 -4.07 16.88
C MET A 146 10.94 -2.75 17.63
N LYS A 147 11.80 -1.77 17.30
CA LYS A 147 11.80 -0.47 18.00
C LYS A 147 10.46 0.25 17.85
N LYS A 148 9.91 0.24 16.64
CA LYS A 148 8.60 0.85 16.37
C LYS A 148 7.47 0.13 17.11
N ALA A 149 7.52 -1.22 17.15
CA ALA A 149 6.56 -2.02 17.89
C ALA A 149 6.58 -1.74 19.38
N ILE A 150 7.77 -1.69 20.00
CA ILE A 150 7.93 -1.38 21.44
C ILE A 150 7.44 0.03 21.76
N ASN A 151 7.82 1.02 20.97
CA ASN A 151 7.36 2.40 21.17
C ASN A 151 5.83 2.50 21.07
N PHE A 152 5.24 1.80 20.12
CA PHE A 152 3.79 1.77 19.97
C PHE A 152 3.11 1.07 21.17
N ALA A 153 3.65 -0.06 21.63
CA ALA A 153 3.14 -0.75 22.81
C ALA A 153 3.15 0.17 24.04
N ASN A 154 4.29 0.80 24.31
CA ASN A 154 4.46 1.70 25.46
C ASN A 154 3.49 2.89 25.44
N SER A 155 3.21 3.43 24.23
CA SER A 155 2.31 4.58 24.07
C SER A 155 0.82 4.22 24.07
N ASN A 156 0.46 2.93 24.04
CA ASN A 156 -0.94 2.49 23.92
C ASN A 156 -1.35 1.48 25.00
N ASN A 157 -0.45 1.04 25.86
CA ASN A 157 -0.78 0.26 27.07
C ASN A 157 -1.51 1.13 28.10
N SER A 158 -2.49 0.56 28.74
CA SER A 158 -3.22 1.17 29.87
C SER A 158 -3.70 0.07 30.86
N PRO A 159 -4.27 0.41 31.99
CA PRO A 159 -4.86 -0.58 32.89
C PRO A 159 -5.89 -1.48 32.22
N ASP A 160 -6.72 -0.91 31.34
CA ASP A 160 -7.82 -1.60 30.65
C ASP A 160 -7.43 -2.15 29.29
N ARG A 161 -6.18 -1.90 28.82
CA ARG A 161 -5.73 -2.32 27.50
C ARG A 161 -4.30 -2.81 27.53
N LYS A 162 -4.10 -4.06 27.15
CA LYS A 162 -2.78 -4.71 27.11
C LYS A 162 -2.31 -4.96 25.69
N LEU A 163 -1.06 -4.59 25.40
CA LEU A 163 -0.41 -4.87 24.14
C LEU A 163 0.71 -5.90 24.33
N TYR A 164 0.66 -6.97 23.55
CA TYR A 164 1.59 -8.09 23.60
C TYR A 164 2.43 -8.14 22.32
N LEU A 165 3.74 -8.37 22.43
CA LEU A 165 4.65 -8.49 21.30
C LEU A 165 4.82 -9.95 20.91
N PHE A 166 4.58 -10.24 19.64
CA PHE A 166 4.76 -11.56 19.03
C PHE A 166 5.84 -11.47 17.95
N LEU A 167 6.98 -12.13 18.18
CA LEU A 167 8.08 -12.20 17.23
C LEU A 167 7.98 -13.49 16.42
N CYS A 168 7.91 -13.37 15.10
CA CYS A 168 7.70 -14.51 14.21
C CYS A 168 8.48 -14.39 12.91
N ASN A 169 8.83 -15.54 12.32
CA ASN A 169 9.49 -15.59 11.02
C ASN A 169 8.49 -15.34 9.88
N ASN A 170 7.31 -15.93 9.99
CA ASN A 170 6.19 -15.72 9.07
C ASN A 170 4.98 -15.26 9.88
N ILE A 171 4.30 -14.25 9.37
CA ILE A 171 3.03 -13.80 9.95
C ILE A 171 1.92 -14.56 9.22
N ASN A 172 1.33 -15.52 9.91
CA ASN A 172 0.17 -16.26 9.46
C ASN A 172 -0.92 -16.15 10.53
N PRO A 173 -2.04 -15.46 10.28
CA PRO A 173 -3.10 -15.24 11.26
C PRO A 173 -3.62 -16.51 11.92
N LYS A 174 -3.69 -17.62 11.17
CA LYS A 174 -4.17 -18.91 11.66
C LYS A 174 -3.31 -19.54 12.75
N GLU A 175 -2.03 -19.18 12.83
CA GLU A 175 -1.11 -19.67 13.86
C GLU A 175 -1.34 -19.01 15.22
N PHE A 176 -2.12 -17.94 15.24
CA PHE A 176 -2.36 -17.10 16.43
C PHE A 176 -3.77 -17.25 17.02
N GLU A 177 -4.62 -18.11 16.45
CA GLU A 177 -6.01 -18.30 16.88
C GLU A 177 -6.13 -18.79 18.32
N ASN A 178 -5.10 -19.47 18.85
CA ASN A 178 -5.08 -20.00 20.22
C ASN A 178 -4.72 -18.94 21.29
N PHE A 179 -4.33 -17.75 20.87
CA PHE A 179 -4.06 -16.65 21.80
C PHE A 179 -5.33 -15.85 22.02
N SER A 180 -5.68 -15.57 23.26
CA SER A 180 -6.83 -14.73 23.61
C SER A 180 -6.56 -13.25 23.31
N ILE A 181 -6.38 -12.93 22.02
CA ILE A 181 -6.12 -11.60 21.50
C ILE A 181 -7.35 -11.12 20.73
N ASP A 182 -7.87 -9.96 21.10
CA ASP A 182 -9.06 -9.38 20.47
C ASP A 182 -8.77 -8.83 19.09
N PHE A 183 -7.55 -8.29 18.87
CA PHE A 183 -7.18 -7.68 17.58
C PHE A 183 -5.66 -7.68 17.37
N TRP A 184 -5.25 -7.79 16.10
CA TRP A 184 -3.85 -7.87 15.73
C TRP A 184 -3.37 -6.62 15.00
N VAL A 185 -2.16 -6.16 15.33
CA VAL A 185 -1.45 -5.08 14.65
C VAL A 185 -0.19 -5.62 14.01
N ASN A 186 -0.09 -5.48 12.70
CA ASN A 186 1.04 -5.93 11.92
C ASN A 186 2.05 -4.80 11.72
N THR A 187 3.30 -4.99 12.12
CA THR A 187 4.41 -4.03 11.93
C THR A 187 5.24 -4.31 10.68
N ALA A 188 4.98 -5.43 10.00
CA ALA A 188 5.72 -5.89 8.81
C ALA A 188 5.05 -5.44 7.50
N CYS A 189 4.84 -6.36 6.56
CA CYS A 189 4.28 -6.04 5.26
C CYS A 189 2.78 -5.68 5.35
N PRO A 190 2.33 -4.49 4.90
CA PRO A 190 0.93 -4.08 4.96
C PRO A 190 -0.03 -5.01 4.22
N ARG A 191 0.46 -5.82 3.28
CA ARG A 191 -0.37 -6.78 2.55
C ARG A 191 -1.05 -7.80 3.45
N ILE A 192 -0.41 -8.19 4.54
CA ILE A 192 -0.96 -9.16 5.50
C ILE A 192 -2.33 -8.71 6.03
N GLU A 193 -2.56 -7.42 6.06
CA GLU A 193 -3.84 -6.83 6.43
C GLU A 193 -5.00 -7.20 5.47
N GLU A 194 -4.70 -7.50 4.20
CA GLU A 194 -5.73 -7.86 3.21
C GLU A 194 -6.26 -9.28 3.42
N ASP A 195 -5.46 -10.15 4.03
CA ASP A 195 -5.76 -11.56 4.22
C ASP A 195 -6.64 -11.86 5.45
N SER A 196 -6.87 -10.86 6.33
CA SER A 196 -7.67 -11.04 7.56
C SER A 196 -8.44 -9.79 7.96
N SER A 197 -9.66 -9.99 8.45
CA SER A 197 -10.48 -8.90 9.03
C SER A 197 -10.01 -8.44 10.41
N GLU A 198 -9.13 -9.18 11.06
CA GLU A 198 -8.67 -9.00 12.45
C GLU A 198 -7.26 -8.41 12.54
N ILE A 199 -6.68 -8.07 11.41
CA ILE A 199 -5.34 -7.48 11.33
C ILE A 199 -5.40 -6.10 10.69
N ILE A 200 -4.67 -5.16 11.29
CA ILE A 200 -4.40 -3.83 10.72
C ILE A 200 -2.89 -3.54 10.72
N SER A 201 -2.41 -2.80 9.74
CA SER A 201 -1.02 -2.34 9.72
C SER A 201 -0.80 -1.18 10.67
N LEU A 202 0.30 -1.23 11.43
CA LEU A 202 0.69 -0.17 12.37
C LEU A 202 0.78 1.21 11.70
N ASP A 203 1.32 1.27 10.48
CA ASP A 203 1.43 2.52 9.72
C ASP A 203 0.08 3.19 9.46
N ARG A 204 -1.00 2.42 9.37
CA ARG A 204 -2.35 2.99 9.20
C ARG A 204 -2.86 3.66 10.47
N ILE A 205 -2.62 3.02 11.61
CA ILE A 205 -3.01 3.58 12.91
C ILE A 205 -2.25 4.88 13.17
N THR A 206 -0.94 4.88 12.92
CA THR A 206 -0.06 6.04 13.13
C THR A 206 -0.51 7.23 12.29
N ARG A 207 -0.75 7.02 10.99
CA ARG A 207 -1.21 8.09 10.08
C ARG A 207 -2.56 8.69 10.46
N MET A 208 -3.48 7.87 10.97
CA MET A 208 -4.77 8.39 11.41
C MET A 208 -4.60 9.35 12.58
N LYS A 209 -3.68 9.05 13.51
CA LYS A 209 -3.36 9.95 14.63
C LYS A 209 -2.73 11.26 14.17
N GLU A 210 -1.86 11.20 13.15
CA GLU A 210 -1.22 12.39 12.54
C GLU A 210 -2.22 13.29 11.78
N SER A 211 -3.28 12.73 11.21
CA SER A 211 -4.30 13.50 10.47
C SER A 211 -5.37 14.13 11.37
N GLN A 212 -5.37 13.82 12.67
CA GLN A 212 -6.29 14.39 13.68
C GLN A 212 -5.62 15.47 14.55
N GLN A 213 -4.32 15.67 14.40
CA GLN A 213 -3.55 16.77 14.97
C GLN A 213 -3.38 17.90 13.97
#